data_a810f64772e55cb2d7935c0e97752f87
#
_entry.id   a810f64772e55cb2d7935c0e97752f87
#
_cell.length_a   1.000
_cell.length_b   1.000
_cell.length_c   1.000
_cell.angle_alpha   90.00
_cell.angle_beta   90.00
_cell.angle_gamma   90.00
#
_symmetry.space_group_name_H-M   'P 1'
#
loop_
_entity.id
_entity.type
_entity.pdbx_description
1 polymer ?
#
loop_
_entity_poly.entity_id
_entity_poly.type
_entity_poly.pdbx_seq_one_letter_code
_entity_poly.pdbx_strand_id
1 'polypeptide(L)'
;VFIVKKRSEVVRFGLFLILAGLLVWFVLGRFERWRLSQEPEAEALPTGGPVVAVPVTAGDSLAPAAFTDGRDYFAEFRMERERTRGALGERLKELIDSPAASAEVRKQASEQYLKLTQATALESQAESMVKARGFEEVVVHLSAESAHVVVKGASISQQQFLQVVDVVSRITGVKSSAISVLARE
;
A
#
# COMPACT_ATOMS: atom_id res chain seq x y z
N VAL A 1 -23.52 35.13 47.38
CA VAL A 1 -22.93 35.58 46.10
C VAL A 1 -23.54 34.74 45.01
N PHE A 2 -24.57 35.26 44.32
CA PHE A 2 -25.19 34.57 43.16
C PHE A 2 -24.37 34.87 41.89
N ILE A 3 -23.73 33.84 41.38
CA ILE A 3 -23.05 33.91 40.07
C ILE A 3 -24.11 33.72 38.96
N VAL A 4 -24.52 34.81 38.34
CA VAL A 4 -25.36 34.78 37.13
C VAL A 4 -24.48 34.35 35.97
N LYS A 5 -24.42 33.06 35.72
CA LYS A 5 -23.68 32.50 34.56
C LYS A 5 -24.47 32.82 33.29
N LYS A 6 -23.90 33.61 32.43
CA LYS A 6 -24.47 34.16 31.20
C LYS A 6 -25.05 33.02 30.34
N ARG A 7 -26.35 33.00 30.08
CA ARG A 7 -27.10 31.94 29.36
C ARG A 7 -26.46 31.53 28.02
N SER A 8 -25.75 32.43 27.38
CA SER A 8 -25.08 32.19 26.09
C SER A 8 -23.87 31.25 26.19
N GLU A 9 -23.18 31.19 27.33
CA GLU A 9 -22.03 30.28 27.51
C GLU A 9 -22.47 28.84 27.81
N VAL A 10 -23.56 28.69 28.55
CA VAL A 10 -24.14 27.36 28.82
C VAL A 10 -24.65 26.72 27.54
N VAL A 11 -25.29 27.51 26.65
CA VAL A 11 -25.79 27.02 25.37
C VAL A 11 -24.62 26.61 24.44
N ARG A 12 -23.53 27.40 24.42
CA ARG A 12 -22.32 27.05 23.62
C ARG A 12 -21.64 25.80 24.14
N PHE A 13 -21.56 25.63 25.45
CA PHE A 13 -20.99 24.44 26.08
C PHE A 13 -21.86 23.19 25.83
N GLY A 14 -23.18 23.31 25.89
CA GLY A 14 -24.12 22.26 25.55
C GLY A 14 -24.04 21.84 24.07
N LEU A 15 -23.91 22.81 23.16
CA LEU A 15 -23.72 22.54 21.73
C LEU A 15 -22.39 21.81 21.46
N PHE A 16 -21.32 22.20 22.16
CA PHE A 16 -20.01 21.54 22.03
C PHE A 16 -20.06 20.07 22.49
N LEU A 17 -20.75 19.79 23.62
CA LEU A 17 -20.92 18.41 24.12
C LEU A 17 -21.75 17.54 23.17
N ILE A 18 -22.79 18.09 22.55
CA ILE A 18 -23.60 17.37 21.55
C ILE A 18 -22.74 17.06 20.31
N LEU A 19 -21.93 18.00 19.85
CA LEU A 19 -21.07 17.85 18.68
C LEU A 19 -19.96 16.83 18.96
N ALA A 20 -19.35 16.86 20.15
CA ALA A 20 -18.38 15.88 20.61
C ALA A 20 -18.99 14.47 20.72
N GLY A 21 -20.21 14.33 21.26
CA GLY A 21 -20.94 13.07 21.34
C GLY A 21 -21.27 12.49 19.96
N LEU A 22 -21.67 13.33 19.00
CA LEU A 22 -21.91 12.94 17.61
C LEU A 22 -20.60 12.45 16.91
N LEU A 23 -19.50 13.10 17.20
CA LEU A 23 -18.19 12.73 16.64
C LEU A 23 -17.72 11.38 17.19
N VAL A 24 -17.88 11.16 18.49
CA VAL A 24 -17.57 9.87 19.13
C VAL A 24 -18.47 8.76 18.59
N TRP A 25 -19.77 9.01 18.45
CA TRP A 25 -20.71 8.05 17.88
C TRP A 25 -20.39 7.72 16.41
N PHE A 26 -19.98 8.72 15.62
CA PHE A 26 -19.56 8.53 14.23
C PHE A 26 -18.28 7.70 14.12
N VAL A 27 -17.29 7.95 14.98
CA VAL A 27 -16.01 7.20 15.01
C VAL A 27 -16.25 5.75 15.44
N LEU A 28 -17.02 5.53 16.50
CA LEU A 28 -17.37 4.18 16.99
C LEU A 28 -18.18 3.38 15.97
N GLY A 29 -19.18 3.99 15.31
CA GLY A 29 -19.98 3.33 14.28
C GLY A 29 -19.21 2.98 13.01
N ARG A 30 -18.12 3.69 12.74
CA ARG A 30 -17.23 3.37 11.62
C ARG A 30 -16.26 2.23 11.97
N PHE A 31 -15.90 2.10 13.24
CA PHE A 31 -15.02 1.04 13.74
C PHE A 31 -15.70 -0.34 13.79
N GLU A 32 -17.00 -0.39 14.08
CA GLU A 32 -17.78 -1.65 14.06
C GLU A 32 -17.92 -2.23 12.65
N ARG A 33 -18.07 -1.38 11.61
CA ARG A 33 -18.12 -1.86 10.22
C ARG A 33 -16.79 -2.44 9.75
N TRP A 34 -15.68 -1.99 10.32
CA TRP A 34 -14.35 -2.52 9.99
C TRP A 34 -14.09 -3.88 10.66
N ARG A 35 -14.65 -4.11 11.84
CA ARG A 35 -14.54 -5.37 12.58
C ARG A 35 -15.33 -6.52 11.93
N LEU A 36 -16.50 -6.23 11.37
CA LEU A 36 -17.35 -7.23 10.72
C LEU A 36 -16.82 -7.72 9.38
N SER A 37 -15.78 -7.07 8.82
CA SER A 37 -15.12 -7.52 7.60
C SER A 37 -13.91 -8.43 7.85
N GLN A 38 -13.60 -8.79 9.08
CA GLN A 38 -12.43 -9.61 9.46
C GLN A 38 -12.76 -10.90 10.21
N GLU A 39 -14.01 -11.31 10.32
CA GLU A 39 -14.32 -12.64 10.85
C GLU A 39 -14.20 -13.67 9.73
N PRO A 40 -13.24 -14.62 9.80
CA PRO A 40 -13.26 -15.78 8.93
C PRO A 40 -14.32 -16.73 9.45
N GLU A 41 -15.40 -16.86 8.69
CA GLU A 41 -16.47 -17.83 8.90
C GLU A 41 -15.89 -19.25 8.80
N ALA A 42 -15.71 -19.87 9.94
CA ALA A 42 -15.39 -21.30 10.05
C ALA A 42 -16.69 -22.08 9.84
N GLU A 43 -17.04 -22.35 8.60
CA GLU A 43 -18.17 -23.24 8.29
C GLU A 43 -17.72 -24.72 8.35
N ALA A 44 -18.46 -25.43 9.19
CA ALA A 44 -18.36 -26.86 9.41
C ALA A 44 -18.70 -27.64 8.12
N LEU A 45 -17.88 -28.67 7.83
CA LEU A 45 -18.13 -29.65 6.77
C LEU A 45 -19.42 -30.44 7.02
N PRO A 46 -20.31 -30.58 6.06
CA PRO A 46 -21.20 -31.71 5.99
C PRO A 46 -20.67 -32.79 5.04
N THR A 47 -20.55 -33.95 5.59
CA THR A 47 -20.19 -35.23 4.95
C THR A 47 -21.32 -35.71 4.01
N GLY A 48 -20.98 -36.03 2.74
CA GLY A 48 -21.65 -37.08 1.98
C GLY A 48 -22.76 -36.65 1.02
N GLY A 49 -22.45 -36.72 -0.29
CA GLY A 49 -23.40 -36.78 -1.40
C GLY A 49 -22.70 -36.83 -2.76
N PRO A 50 -23.22 -37.51 -3.78
CA PRO A 50 -22.48 -37.90 -4.98
C PRO A 50 -22.19 -36.71 -5.90
N VAL A 51 -20.95 -36.66 -6.37
CA VAL A 51 -20.39 -35.65 -7.27
C VAL A 51 -21.01 -35.73 -8.65
N VAL A 52 -21.86 -34.79 -9.02
CA VAL A 52 -22.23 -34.54 -10.41
C VAL A 52 -21.27 -33.49 -10.97
N ALA A 53 -20.43 -33.92 -11.90
CA ALA A 53 -19.51 -33.02 -12.60
C ALA A 53 -20.29 -32.08 -13.53
N VAL A 54 -20.35 -30.80 -13.20
CA VAL A 54 -20.79 -29.73 -14.10
C VAL A 54 -19.54 -29.05 -14.66
N PRO A 55 -19.40 -28.86 -15.97
CA PRO A 55 -18.27 -28.14 -16.52
C PRO A 55 -18.43 -26.65 -16.19
N VAL A 56 -17.61 -26.18 -15.25
CA VAL A 56 -17.53 -24.74 -14.94
C VAL A 56 -16.68 -24.08 -16.03
N THR A 57 -17.35 -23.33 -16.86
CA THR A 57 -16.76 -22.39 -17.82
C THR A 57 -15.88 -21.41 -17.03
N ALA A 58 -14.64 -21.25 -17.49
CA ALA A 58 -13.65 -20.38 -16.90
C ALA A 58 -14.16 -18.94 -16.74
N GLY A 59 -14.50 -18.57 -15.53
CA GLY A 59 -14.66 -17.20 -15.08
C GLY A 59 -13.51 -16.89 -14.12
N ASP A 60 -12.70 -16.00 -14.56
CA ASP A 60 -11.62 -15.24 -13.95
C ASP A 60 -11.52 -15.34 -12.42
N SER A 61 -10.95 -16.42 -11.93
CA SER A 61 -10.56 -16.57 -10.53
C SER A 61 -9.08 -16.20 -10.44
N LEU A 62 -8.81 -14.98 -9.99
CA LEU A 62 -7.49 -14.56 -9.50
C LEU A 62 -7.17 -15.32 -8.21
N ALA A 63 -7.04 -16.66 -8.30
CA ALA A 63 -6.33 -17.41 -7.31
C ALA A 63 -4.85 -17.01 -7.44
N PRO A 64 -4.14 -16.65 -6.34
CA PRO A 64 -2.71 -16.42 -6.41
C PRO A 64 -2.07 -17.71 -6.91
N ALA A 65 -1.51 -17.67 -8.13
CA ALA A 65 -0.74 -18.77 -8.67
C ALA A 65 0.31 -19.17 -7.62
N ALA A 66 0.34 -20.46 -7.27
CA ALA A 66 1.35 -20.99 -6.38
C ALA A 66 2.71 -20.75 -7.05
N PHE A 67 3.44 -19.74 -6.54
CA PHE A 67 4.77 -19.38 -7.02
C PHE A 67 5.71 -20.54 -6.76
N THR A 68 6.10 -21.24 -7.80
CA THR A 68 6.86 -22.48 -7.73
C THR A 68 8.37 -22.30 -7.78
N ASP A 69 8.87 -21.09 -8.08
CA ASP A 69 10.31 -20.79 -8.05
C ASP A 69 10.53 -19.30 -7.70
N GLY A 70 11.49 -18.99 -6.82
CA GLY A 70 11.81 -17.62 -6.42
C GLY A 70 12.20 -16.68 -7.58
N ARG A 71 12.62 -17.23 -8.73
CA ARG A 71 12.89 -16.45 -9.94
C ARG A 71 11.63 -15.90 -10.54
N ASP A 72 10.55 -16.67 -10.55
CA ASP A 72 9.27 -16.27 -11.11
C ASP A 72 8.67 -15.09 -10.31
N TYR A 73 8.80 -15.10 -8.97
CA TYR A 73 8.32 -14.03 -8.13
C TYR A 73 8.92 -12.66 -8.49
N PHE A 74 10.25 -12.58 -8.64
CA PHE A 74 10.92 -11.31 -8.94
C PHE A 74 10.60 -10.81 -10.35
N ALA A 75 10.48 -11.72 -11.31
CA ALA A 75 10.09 -11.39 -12.67
C ALA A 75 8.63 -10.91 -12.73
N GLU A 76 7.72 -11.63 -12.09
CA GLU A 76 6.30 -11.30 -12.04
C GLU A 76 6.06 -9.99 -11.31
N PHE A 77 6.70 -9.77 -10.16
CA PHE A 77 6.61 -8.51 -9.44
C PHE A 77 7.06 -7.32 -10.31
N ARG A 78 8.15 -7.47 -11.08
CA ARG A 78 8.60 -6.41 -11.99
C ARG A 78 7.60 -6.15 -13.11
N MET A 79 7.05 -7.21 -13.70
CA MET A 79 6.04 -7.08 -14.76
C MET A 79 4.77 -6.41 -14.24
N GLU A 80 4.27 -6.81 -13.09
CA GLU A 80 3.07 -6.21 -12.50
C GLU A 80 3.32 -4.75 -12.09
N ARG A 81 4.48 -4.46 -11.52
CA ARG A 81 4.90 -3.10 -11.20
C ARG A 81 4.93 -2.21 -12.45
N GLU A 82 5.53 -2.70 -13.54
CA GLU A 82 5.62 -1.97 -14.80
C GLU A 82 4.24 -1.74 -15.41
N ARG A 83 3.40 -2.77 -15.43
CA ARG A 83 2.02 -2.69 -15.90
C ARG A 83 1.20 -1.65 -15.14
N THR A 84 1.24 -1.72 -13.81
CA THR A 84 0.48 -0.79 -12.95
C THR A 84 0.98 0.64 -13.10
N ARG A 85 2.29 0.84 -13.18
CA ARG A 85 2.89 2.16 -13.36
C ARG A 85 2.67 2.71 -14.75
N GLY A 86 2.75 1.88 -15.77
CA GLY A 86 2.42 2.25 -17.13
C GLY A 86 1.00 2.78 -17.23
N ALA A 87 0.03 2.01 -16.74
CA ALA A 87 -1.37 2.41 -16.73
C ALA A 87 -1.62 3.73 -15.96
N LEU A 88 -0.99 3.89 -14.79
CA LEU A 88 -1.08 5.13 -14.01
C LEU A 88 -0.44 6.31 -14.76
N GLY A 89 0.73 6.10 -15.36
CA GLY A 89 1.44 7.12 -16.14
C GLY A 89 0.64 7.59 -17.34
N GLU A 90 0.01 6.68 -18.09
CA GLU A 90 -0.88 7.00 -19.21
C GLU A 90 -2.09 7.81 -18.75
N ARG A 91 -2.73 7.37 -17.67
CA ARG A 91 -3.87 8.10 -17.10
C ARG A 91 -3.52 9.52 -16.66
N LEU A 92 -2.35 9.71 -16.05
CA LEU A 92 -1.88 11.03 -15.65
C LEU A 92 -1.58 11.91 -16.87
N LYS A 93 -0.97 11.35 -17.93
CA LYS A 93 -0.73 12.06 -19.19
C LYS A 93 -2.04 12.48 -19.86
N GLU A 94 -3.03 11.61 -19.94
CA GLU A 94 -4.36 11.94 -20.45
C GLU A 94 -4.97 13.15 -19.73
N LEU A 95 -4.85 13.21 -18.40
CA LEU A 95 -5.33 14.35 -17.60
C LEU A 95 -4.53 15.62 -17.86
N ILE A 96 -3.20 15.52 -18.05
CA ILE A 96 -2.33 16.65 -18.35
C ILE A 96 -2.67 17.24 -19.71
N ASP A 97 -2.90 16.41 -20.72
CA ASP A 97 -3.15 16.80 -22.10
C ASP A 97 -4.62 17.14 -22.38
N SER A 98 -5.52 16.85 -21.44
CA SER A 98 -6.96 17.04 -21.61
C SER A 98 -7.32 18.54 -21.63
N PRO A 99 -7.90 19.05 -22.72
CA PRO A 99 -8.39 20.45 -22.78
C PRO A 99 -9.61 20.68 -21.88
N ALA A 100 -10.33 19.61 -21.52
CA ALA A 100 -11.51 19.70 -20.64
C ALA A 100 -11.12 19.74 -19.15
N ALA A 101 -9.89 19.38 -18.79
CA ALA A 101 -9.42 19.41 -17.41
C ALA A 101 -9.11 20.84 -16.98
N SER A 102 -9.48 21.19 -15.74
CA SER A 102 -9.13 22.50 -15.17
C SER A 102 -7.61 22.64 -15.00
N ALA A 103 -7.11 23.89 -14.95
CA ALA A 103 -5.68 24.16 -14.73
C ALA A 103 -5.16 23.50 -13.44
N GLU A 104 -5.98 23.46 -12.39
CA GLU A 104 -5.62 22.84 -11.12
C GLU A 104 -5.49 21.31 -11.24
N VAL A 105 -6.42 20.65 -11.94
CA VAL A 105 -6.35 19.18 -12.17
C VAL A 105 -5.11 18.83 -13.01
N ARG A 106 -4.81 19.61 -14.05
CA ARG A 106 -3.60 19.39 -14.86
C ARG A 106 -2.31 19.56 -14.05
N LYS A 107 -2.26 20.57 -13.18
CA LYS A 107 -1.14 20.79 -12.28
C LYS A 107 -0.95 19.62 -11.33
N GLN A 108 -2.01 19.17 -10.66
CA GLN A 108 -1.96 18.02 -9.74
C GLN A 108 -1.53 16.72 -10.47
N ALA A 109 -2.04 16.48 -11.67
CA ALA A 109 -1.63 15.33 -12.48
C ALA A 109 -0.14 15.41 -12.86
N SER A 110 0.37 16.59 -13.21
CA SER A 110 1.79 16.81 -13.51
C SER A 110 2.67 16.56 -12.30
N GLU A 111 2.28 17.03 -11.12
CA GLU A 111 2.99 16.77 -9.86
C GLU A 111 3.03 15.29 -9.50
N GLN A 112 1.90 14.58 -9.69
CA GLN A 112 1.84 13.13 -9.45
C GLN A 112 2.69 12.35 -10.46
N TYR A 113 2.68 12.73 -11.72
CA TYR A 113 3.51 12.12 -12.75
C TYR A 113 5.01 12.30 -12.46
N LEU A 114 5.41 13.49 -12.00
CA LEU A 114 6.78 13.75 -11.58
C LEU A 114 7.19 12.89 -10.39
N LYS A 115 6.34 12.79 -9.37
CA LYS A 115 6.57 11.92 -8.20
C LYS A 115 6.71 10.45 -8.59
N LEU A 116 5.84 9.95 -9.49
CA LEU A 116 5.90 8.58 -10.00
C LEU A 116 7.23 8.31 -10.69
N THR A 117 7.68 9.23 -11.56
CA THR A 117 8.94 9.11 -12.28
C THR A 117 10.14 9.16 -11.34
N GLN A 118 10.14 10.07 -10.36
CA GLN A 118 11.19 10.16 -9.35
C GLN A 118 11.27 8.89 -8.48
N ALA A 119 10.14 8.38 -8.00
CA ALA A 119 10.10 7.14 -7.24
C ALA A 119 10.67 5.97 -8.04
N THR A 120 10.28 5.84 -9.31
CA THR A 120 10.79 4.80 -10.21
C THR A 120 12.30 4.87 -10.39
N ALA A 121 12.85 6.07 -10.57
CA ALA A 121 14.30 6.28 -10.70
C ALA A 121 15.05 5.90 -9.40
N LEU A 122 14.55 6.33 -8.23
CA LEU A 122 15.15 6.01 -6.94
C LEU A 122 15.11 4.52 -6.62
N GLU A 123 14.00 3.84 -6.93
CA GLU A 123 13.88 2.38 -6.75
C GLU A 123 14.87 1.63 -7.63
N SER A 124 14.96 1.98 -8.92
CA SER A 124 15.91 1.36 -9.86
C SER A 124 17.37 1.57 -9.42
N GLN A 125 17.70 2.77 -8.94
CA GLN A 125 19.02 3.06 -8.41
C GLN A 125 19.29 2.26 -7.13
N ALA A 126 18.35 2.17 -6.21
CA ALA A 126 18.49 1.40 -4.98
C ALA A 126 18.65 -0.10 -5.27
N GLU A 127 17.83 -0.66 -6.16
CA GLU A 127 17.94 -2.06 -6.61
C GLU A 127 19.33 -2.35 -7.19
N SER A 128 19.84 -1.48 -8.07
CA SER A 128 21.15 -1.63 -8.69
C SER A 128 22.28 -1.59 -7.66
N MET A 129 22.19 -0.68 -6.69
CA MET A 129 23.22 -0.55 -5.63
C MET A 129 23.18 -1.71 -4.63
N VAL A 130 21.99 -2.24 -4.32
CA VAL A 130 21.88 -3.43 -3.46
C VAL A 130 22.40 -4.67 -4.19
N LYS A 131 22.10 -4.84 -5.49
CA LYS A 131 22.70 -5.90 -6.32
C LYS A 131 24.24 -5.81 -6.35
N ALA A 132 24.79 -4.61 -6.45
CA ALA A 132 26.24 -4.39 -6.38
C ALA A 132 26.88 -4.82 -5.04
N ARG A 133 26.08 -5.02 -3.98
CA ARG A 133 26.52 -5.58 -2.69
C ARG A 133 26.48 -7.10 -2.63
N GLY A 134 26.14 -7.77 -3.73
CA GLY A 134 26.20 -9.22 -3.85
C GLY A 134 24.85 -9.94 -3.75
N PHE A 135 23.75 -9.20 -3.75
CA PHE A 135 22.42 -9.82 -3.83
C PHE A 135 22.05 -10.15 -5.28
N GLU A 136 21.64 -11.39 -5.54
CA GLU A 136 21.33 -11.88 -6.90
C GLU A 136 20.09 -11.18 -7.48
N GLU A 137 19.00 -11.17 -6.72
CA GLU A 137 17.76 -10.51 -7.08
C GLU A 137 17.27 -9.61 -5.95
N VAL A 138 16.81 -8.43 -6.33
CA VAL A 138 16.31 -7.41 -5.40
C VAL A 138 15.15 -6.69 -6.06
N VAL A 139 14.16 -6.38 -5.26
CA VAL A 139 13.07 -5.47 -5.61
C VAL A 139 12.91 -4.45 -4.49
N VAL A 140 12.85 -3.19 -4.86
CA VAL A 140 12.58 -2.09 -3.93
C VAL A 140 11.27 -1.44 -4.31
N HIS A 141 10.39 -1.25 -3.34
CA HIS A 141 9.15 -0.51 -3.49
C HIS A 141 9.13 0.67 -2.53
N LEU A 142 8.99 1.88 -3.08
CA LEU A 142 8.91 3.11 -2.32
C LEU A 142 7.46 3.54 -2.13
N SER A 143 7.11 3.84 -0.90
CA SER A 143 5.91 4.58 -0.51
C SER A 143 6.29 6.00 -0.09
N ALA A 144 5.30 6.84 0.28
CA ALA A 144 5.58 8.23 0.63
C ALA A 144 6.60 8.40 1.78
N GLU A 145 6.59 7.50 2.78
CA GLU A 145 7.43 7.61 3.98
C GLU A 145 8.15 6.31 4.34
N SER A 146 8.00 5.26 3.54
CA SER A 146 8.59 3.94 3.81
C SER A 146 9.16 3.30 2.56
N ALA A 147 10.07 2.34 2.76
CA ALA A 147 10.60 1.51 1.70
C ALA A 147 10.49 0.02 2.08
N HIS A 148 10.04 -0.79 1.13
CA HIS A 148 9.97 -2.23 1.26
C HIS A 148 10.97 -2.86 0.29
N VAL A 149 11.87 -3.67 0.81
CA VAL A 149 12.92 -4.35 0.04
C VAL A 149 12.72 -5.84 0.13
N VAL A 150 12.66 -6.52 -1.00
CA VAL A 150 12.67 -7.97 -1.08
C VAL A 150 13.96 -8.40 -1.75
N VAL A 151 14.71 -9.26 -1.09
CA VAL A 151 15.97 -9.82 -1.61
C VAL A 151 15.84 -11.32 -1.79
N LYS A 152 16.48 -11.88 -2.80
CA LYS A 152 16.52 -13.32 -3.02
C LYS A 152 17.45 -13.98 -2.03
N GLY A 153 16.94 -14.97 -1.30
CA GLY A 153 17.69 -15.80 -0.37
C GLY A 153 16.81 -16.41 0.70
N ALA A 154 17.23 -17.56 1.26
CA ALA A 154 16.52 -18.24 2.34
C ALA A 154 16.48 -17.42 3.65
N SER A 155 17.51 -16.61 3.87
CA SER A 155 17.62 -15.74 5.04
C SER A 155 18.55 -14.55 4.76
N ILE A 156 18.46 -13.52 5.59
CA ILE A 156 19.36 -12.37 5.56
C ILE A 156 20.07 -12.25 6.92
N SER A 157 21.38 -12.13 6.91
CA SER A 157 22.14 -11.89 8.12
C SER A 157 21.95 -10.45 8.62
N GLN A 158 22.19 -10.21 9.92
CA GLN A 158 22.12 -8.86 10.48
C GLN A 158 23.05 -7.86 9.76
N GLN A 159 24.23 -8.29 9.37
CA GLN A 159 25.17 -7.46 8.62
C GLN A 159 24.62 -7.09 7.24
N GLN A 160 24.09 -8.07 6.51
CA GLN A 160 23.44 -7.84 5.20
C GLN A 160 22.22 -6.93 5.32
N PHE A 161 21.39 -7.14 6.34
CA PHE A 161 20.25 -6.28 6.63
C PHE A 161 20.69 -4.83 6.80
N LEU A 162 21.69 -4.57 7.64
CA LEU A 162 22.19 -3.21 7.88
C LEU A 162 22.79 -2.59 6.60
N GLN A 163 23.47 -3.37 5.77
CA GLN A 163 24.00 -2.91 4.48
C GLN A 163 22.88 -2.50 3.52
N VAL A 164 21.81 -3.29 3.41
CA VAL A 164 20.65 -2.97 2.57
C VAL A 164 19.98 -1.70 3.06
N VAL A 165 19.70 -1.61 4.36
CA VAL A 165 19.05 -0.44 4.98
C VAL A 165 19.88 0.83 4.76
N ASP A 166 21.20 0.78 4.95
CA ASP A 166 22.10 1.93 4.73
C ASP A 166 22.06 2.41 3.28
N VAL A 167 22.19 1.48 2.31
CA VAL A 167 22.15 1.81 0.88
C VAL A 167 20.79 2.45 0.51
N VAL A 168 19.69 1.80 0.87
CA VAL A 168 18.35 2.26 0.53
C VAL A 168 18.07 3.62 1.18
N SER A 169 18.39 3.79 2.47
CA SER A 169 18.20 5.06 3.17
C SER A 169 18.95 6.22 2.52
N ARG A 170 20.19 6.02 2.11
CA ARG A 170 21.01 7.04 1.43
C ARG A 170 20.47 7.45 0.07
N ILE A 171 19.97 6.51 -0.71
CA ILE A 171 19.48 6.78 -2.06
C ILE A 171 18.10 7.42 -2.01
N THR A 172 17.21 6.88 -1.18
CA THR A 172 15.79 7.27 -1.16
C THR A 172 15.48 8.42 -0.21
N GLY A 173 16.36 8.66 0.78
CA GLY A 173 16.11 9.60 1.87
C GLY A 173 15.12 9.10 2.92
N VAL A 174 14.62 7.87 2.80
CA VAL A 174 13.73 7.25 3.77
C VAL A 174 14.50 6.92 5.05
N LYS A 175 13.91 7.19 6.20
CA LYS A 175 14.52 6.87 7.50
C LYS A 175 14.74 5.36 7.63
N SER A 176 15.89 4.96 8.17
CA SER A 176 16.24 3.55 8.35
C SER A 176 15.19 2.75 9.16
N SER A 177 14.50 3.39 10.10
CA SER A 177 13.41 2.79 10.87
C SER A 177 12.13 2.50 10.07
N ALA A 178 11.98 3.13 8.90
CA ALA A 178 10.84 2.97 8.00
C ALA A 178 11.18 2.06 6.79
N ILE A 179 12.33 1.39 6.81
CA ILE A 179 12.75 0.44 5.79
C ILE A 179 12.54 -0.97 6.31
N SER A 180 11.75 -1.76 5.59
CA SER A 180 11.58 -3.19 5.84
C SER A 180 12.32 -4.01 4.79
N VAL A 181 13.03 -5.06 5.22
CA VAL A 181 13.75 -5.97 4.34
C VAL A 181 13.25 -7.38 4.58
N LEU A 182 12.85 -8.06 3.52
CA LEU A 182 12.38 -9.43 3.52
C LEU A 182 13.28 -10.28 2.63
N ALA A 183 13.72 -11.44 3.11
CA ALA A 183 14.34 -12.47 2.28
C ALA A 183 13.27 -13.41 1.73
N ARG A 184 13.39 -13.80 0.46
CA ARG A 184 12.50 -14.75 -0.23
C ARG A 184 13.33 -15.63 -1.16
N GLU A 185 13.06 -16.96 -1.12
CA GLU A 185 13.61 -17.93 -2.07
C GLU A 185 12.94 -17.85 -3.43
#